data_9e7391ed436e755d4e6aa8f5e56386c8
#
_entry.id   9e7391ed436e755d4e6aa8f5e56386c8
#
_cell.length_a   1.000
_cell.length_b   1.000
_cell.length_c   1.000
_cell.angle_alpha   90.00
_cell.angle_beta   90.00
_cell.angle_gamma   90.00
#
_symmetry.space_group_name_H-M   'P 1'
#
loop_
_entity.id
_entity.type
_entity.pdbx_description
1 polymer ?
#
loop_
_entity_poly.entity_id
_entity_poly.type
_entity_poly.pdbx_seq_one_letter_code
_entity_poly.pdbx_strand_id
1 'polypeptide(L)'
;MTSFYDVINSIKTYLEGNNSVSTVTFGDLLEVDLNKQTIFPLSHLTVRDVSFSDHVMTFTVNVMALDIVEETKENAKEQVEPFYGSNNKQDVLNTQLMVLNGLQSSLRRGGLFQEDFIVDVDLTASLVEERFENLLSGW
;
A
#
# COMPACT_ATOMS: atom_id res chain seq x y z
N MET A 1 9.44 -25.35 3.84
CA MET A 1 8.05 -25.23 4.34
C MET A 1 7.67 -23.78 4.46
N THR A 2 6.53 -23.46 3.92
CA THR A 2 6.05 -22.07 3.92
C THR A 2 5.44 -21.72 5.25
N SER A 3 5.85 -20.59 5.79
CA SER A 3 5.31 -20.07 7.03
C SER A 3 4.71 -18.71 6.84
N PHE A 4 3.97 -18.25 7.84
CA PHE A 4 3.49 -16.88 7.92
C PHE A 4 4.62 -15.87 7.70
N TYR A 5 5.78 -16.12 8.27
CA TYR A 5 6.95 -15.25 8.10
C TYR A 5 7.40 -15.16 6.64
N ASP A 6 7.37 -16.26 5.90
CA ASP A 6 7.77 -16.26 4.50
C ASP A 6 6.84 -15.39 3.67
N VAL A 7 5.53 -15.46 3.92
CA VAL A 7 4.55 -14.65 3.22
C VAL A 7 4.77 -13.16 3.48
N ILE A 8 4.83 -12.78 4.74
CA ILE A 8 4.93 -11.36 5.13
C ILE A 8 6.29 -10.80 4.75
N ASN A 9 7.37 -11.51 5.03
CA ASN A 9 8.71 -11.00 4.75
C ASN A 9 8.99 -10.88 3.25
N SER A 10 8.45 -11.74 2.43
CA SER A 10 8.61 -11.63 0.97
C SER A 10 7.95 -10.37 0.43
N ILE A 11 6.73 -10.07 0.87
CA ILE A 11 6.02 -8.86 0.47
C ILE A 11 6.76 -7.63 1.01
N LYS A 12 7.16 -7.65 2.27
CA LYS A 12 7.89 -6.55 2.90
C LYS A 12 9.19 -6.25 2.16
N THR A 13 9.97 -7.28 1.84
CA THR A 13 11.25 -7.11 1.14
C THR A 13 11.06 -6.51 -0.25
N TYR A 14 10.02 -6.95 -0.96
CA TYR A 14 9.70 -6.38 -2.26
C TYR A 14 9.38 -4.88 -2.15
N LEU A 15 8.54 -4.51 -1.19
CA LEU A 15 8.14 -3.12 -1.01
C LEU A 15 9.31 -2.25 -0.54
N GLU A 16 10.17 -2.75 0.34
CA GLU A 16 11.37 -2.03 0.78
C GLU A 16 12.35 -1.76 -0.36
N GLY A 17 12.38 -2.62 -1.36
CA GLY A 17 13.20 -2.45 -2.55
C GLY A 17 12.64 -1.47 -3.58
N ASN A 18 11.42 -0.98 -3.39
CA ASN A 18 10.79 -0.04 -4.31
C ASN A 18 11.19 1.39 -3.97
N ASN A 19 11.67 2.13 -4.96
CA ASN A 19 12.14 3.51 -4.78
C ASN A 19 11.02 4.48 -4.37
N SER A 20 9.77 4.12 -4.63
CA SER A 20 8.62 4.94 -4.26
C SER A 20 8.04 4.60 -2.87
N VAL A 21 8.77 3.80 -2.09
CA VAL A 21 8.37 3.41 -0.74
C VAL A 21 9.51 3.77 0.22
N SER A 22 9.20 4.57 1.24
CA SER A 22 10.18 4.93 2.28
C SER A 22 10.12 4.00 3.48
N THR A 23 8.94 3.57 3.87
CA THR A 23 8.73 2.76 5.07
C THR A 23 7.69 1.68 4.81
N VAL A 24 7.94 0.49 5.34
CA VAL A 24 6.99 -0.62 5.34
C VAL A 24 6.66 -0.98 6.78
N THR A 25 5.38 -0.97 7.12
CA THR A 25 4.88 -1.32 8.45
C THR A 25 3.94 -2.50 8.38
N PHE A 26 3.72 -3.15 9.52
CA PHE A 26 2.86 -4.31 9.62
C PHE A 26 2.06 -4.25 10.92
N GLY A 27 0.82 -4.70 10.85
CA GLY A 27 -0.06 -4.81 12.02
C GLY A 27 -1.25 -3.84 11.94
N ASP A 28 -1.62 -3.29 13.09
CA ASP A 28 -2.72 -2.33 13.18
C ASP A 28 -2.25 -0.95 12.73
N LEU A 29 -2.95 -0.37 11.77
CA LEU A 29 -2.63 0.96 11.28
C LEU A 29 -2.70 2.03 12.39
N LEU A 30 -3.53 1.82 13.40
CA LEU A 30 -3.64 2.74 14.54
C LEU A 30 -2.37 2.81 15.38
N GLU A 31 -1.52 1.79 15.32
CA GLU A 31 -0.22 1.79 16.01
C GLU A 31 0.85 2.58 15.27
N VAL A 32 0.60 2.95 14.02
CA VAL A 32 1.53 3.74 13.22
C VAL A 32 1.28 5.22 13.47
N ASP A 33 2.35 5.98 13.72
CA ASP A 33 2.23 7.43 13.88
C ASP A 33 2.13 8.10 12.51
N LEU A 34 0.91 8.24 12.03
CA LEU A 34 0.60 8.80 10.71
C LEU A 34 0.84 10.31 10.62
N ASN A 35 1.15 10.96 11.73
CA ASN A 35 1.52 12.38 11.75
C ASN A 35 3.00 12.60 11.42
N LYS A 36 3.82 11.57 11.45
CA LYS A 36 5.23 11.67 11.06
C LYS A 36 5.35 11.76 9.54
N GLN A 37 5.87 12.88 9.07
CA GLN A 37 6.08 13.05 7.61
C GLN A 37 7.21 12.19 7.07
N THR A 38 8.18 11.84 7.90
CA THR A 38 9.39 11.12 7.48
C THR A 38 9.14 9.66 7.11
N ILE A 39 8.01 9.09 7.50
CA ILE A 39 7.69 7.69 7.15
C ILE A 39 7.08 7.52 5.77
N PHE A 40 6.65 8.62 5.13
CA PHE A 40 5.99 8.56 3.81
C PHE A 40 7.01 8.68 2.66
N PRO A 41 6.72 8.07 1.50
CA PRO A 41 5.60 7.18 1.20
C PRO A 41 5.60 5.90 2.03
N LEU A 42 4.43 5.51 2.54
CA LEU A 42 4.27 4.39 3.46
C LEU A 42 3.53 3.24 2.79
N SER A 43 4.05 2.03 2.94
CA SER A 43 3.29 0.81 2.63
C SER A 43 2.99 0.07 3.95
N HIS A 44 1.75 -0.28 4.14
CA HIS A 44 1.28 -0.93 5.37
C HIS A 44 0.65 -2.28 5.06
N LEU A 45 1.08 -3.30 5.78
CA LEU A 45 0.62 -4.67 5.63
C LEU A 45 -0.29 -5.05 6.80
N THR A 46 -1.43 -5.63 6.49
CA THR A 46 -2.34 -6.18 7.50
C THR A 46 -2.81 -7.56 7.06
N VAL A 47 -2.72 -8.55 7.94
CA VAL A 47 -3.33 -9.86 7.69
C VAL A 47 -4.75 -9.83 8.25
N ARG A 48 -5.72 -10.04 7.38
CA ARG A 48 -7.14 -10.06 7.78
C ARG A 48 -7.52 -11.38 8.42
N ASP A 49 -7.17 -12.47 7.75
CA ASP A 49 -7.52 -13.80 8.22
C ASP A 49 -6.63 -14.85 7.57
N VAL A 50 -6.70 -16.04 8.14
CA VAL A 50 -6.08 -17.24 7.58
C VAL A 50 -7.16 -18.31 7.56
N SER A 51 -7.40 -18.89 6.41
CA SER A 51 -8.36 -19.98 6.28
C SER A 51 -7.65 -21.30 6.00
N PHE A 52 -8.25 -22.37 6.47
CA PHE A 52 -7.68 -23.72 6.36
C PHE A 52 -8.62 -24.59 5.54
N SER A 53 -8.06 -25.27 4.58
CA SER A 53 -8.75 -26.34 3.85
C SER A 53 -7.81 -27.53 3.72
N ASP A 54 -8.26 -28.62 3.09
CA ASP A 54 -7.44 -29.81 2.97
C ASP A 54 -6.13 -29.51 2.24
N HIS A 55 -5.02 -29.61 2.98
CA HIS A 55 -3.66 -29.39 2.50
C HIS A 55 -3.36 -27.97 1.99
N VAL A 56 -4.24 -27.00 2.23
CA VAL A 56 -4.07 -25.60 1.81
C VAL A 56 -4.33 -24.65 2.97
N MET A 57 -3.42 -23.70 3.13
CA MET A 57 -3.58 -22.58 4.05
C MET A 57 -3.62 -21.29 3.23
N THR A 58 -4.69 -20.51 3.39
CA THR A 58 -4.90 -19.29 2.61
C THR A 58 -4.78 -18.07 3.51
N PHE A 59 -3.84 -17.19 3.17
CA PHE A 59 -3.64 -15.92 3.87
C PHE A 59 -4.31 -14.80 3.09
N THR A 60 -5.14 -14.03 3.77
CA THR A 60 -5.71 -12.80 3.21
C THR A 60 -4.94 -11.61 3.75
N VAL A 61 -4.14 -10.98 2.89
CA VAL A 61 -3.26 -9.87 3.25
C VAL A 61 -3.76 -8.61 2.55
N ASN A 62 -3.92 -7.53 3.31
CA ASN A 62 -4.18 -6.21 2.76
C ASN A 62 -2.87 -5.42 2.70
N VAL A 63 -2.64 -4.76 1.59
CA VAL A 63 -1.50 -3.87 1.40
C VAL A 63 -2.02 -2.49 1.06
N MET A 64 -1.63 -1.50 1.87
CA MET A 64 -1.98 -0.10 1.63
C MET A 64 -0.72 0.65 1.19
N ALA A 65 -0.86 1.49 0.19
CA ALA A 65 0.22 2.36 -0.29
C ALA A 65 -0.25 3.80 -0.20
N LEU A 66 0.35 4.57 0.70
CA LEU A 66 -0.09 5.92 1.07
C LEU A 66 1.04 6.93 0.97
N ASP A 67 0.69 8.15 0.61
CA ASP A 67 1.62 9.28 0.67
C ASP A 67 0.88 10.56 1.05
N ILE A 68 1.64 11.58 1.41
CA ILE A 68 1.13 12.89 1.80
C ILE A 68 0.75 13.69 0.55
N VAL A 69 -0.43 14.30 0.59
CA VAL A 69 -0.87 15.24 -0.45
C VAL A 69 -0.46 16.65 -0.04
N GLU A 70 0.21 17.37 -0.94
CA GLU A 70 0.48 18.78 -0.74
C GLU A 70 -0.77 19.59 -0.96
N GLU A 71 -1.14 20.37 0.05
CA GLU A 71 -2.30 21.24 0.00
C GLU A 71 -1.87 22.70 -0.05
N THR A 72 -2.42 23.44 -1.02
CA THR A 72 -2.27 24.88 -1.11
C THR A 72 -3.59 25.54 -0.75
N LYS A 73 -3.65 26.21 0.39
CA LYS A 73 -4.86 26.86 0.87
C LYS A 73 -4.99 28.33 0.41
N GLU A 74 -3.87 28.94 0.04
CA GLU A 74 -3.80 30.37 -0.25
C GLU A 74 -4.65 30.81 -1.45
N ASN A 75 -4.75 29.99 -2.48
CA ASN A 75 -5.46 30.31 -3.71
C ASN A 75 -6.75 29.51 -3.89
N ALA A 76 -7.32 28.98 -2.81
CA ALA A 76 -8.51 28.16 -2.87
C ALA A 76 -9.72 28.89 -3.49
N LYS A 77 -9.72 30.21 -3.47
CA LYS A 77 -10.79 31.04 -4.05
C LYS A 77 -10.70 31.18 -5.58
N GLU A 78 -9.57 30.88 -6.14
CA GLU A 78 -9.33 30.98 -7.59
C GLU A 78 -9.48 29.61 -8.28
N GLN A 79 -10.02 28.67 -7.58
CA GLN A 79 -10.12 27.30 -8.03
C GLN A 79 -10.96 27.15 -9.30
N VAL A 80 -10.34 26.63 -10.35
CA VAL A 80 -11.00 26.30 -11.61
C VAL A 80 -10.67 24.88 -12.07
N GLU A 81 -9.74 24.19 -11.40
CA GLU A 81 -9.28 22.85 -11.78
C GLU A 81 -9.70 21.82 -10.73
N PRO A 82 -9.97 20.54 -11.15
CA PRO A 82 -10.46 19.51 -10.24
C PRO A 82 -9.57 19.21 -9.04
N PHE A 83 -8.24 19.36 -9.18
CA PHE A 83 -7.28 19.05 -8.13
C PHE A 83 -6.71 20.28 -7.44
N TYR A 84 -7.35 21.41 -7.60
CA TYR A 84 -6.89 22.65 -7.04
C TYR A 84 -6.80 22.59 -5.52
N GLY A 85 -5.71 23.09 -4.97
CA GLY A 85 -5.44 23.01 -3.52
C GLY A 85 -4.85 21.69 -3.07
N SER A 86 -4.78 20.70 -3.96
CA SER A 86 -4.18 19.38 -3.71
C SER A 86 -3.15 19.12 -4.81
N ASN A 87 -2.05 19.85 -4.78
CA ASN A 87 -1.13 20.02 -5.90
C ASN A 87 -0.56 18.72 -6.47
N ASN A 88 -0.28 17.74 -5.61
CA ASN A 88 0.32 16.49 -6.04
C ASN A 88 -0.61 15.28 -5.86
N LYS A 89 -1.90 15.50 -5.64
CA LYS A 89 -2.83 14.40 -5.37
C LYS A 89 -2.86 13.37 -6.49
N GLN A 90 -2.92 13.84 -7.73
CA GLN A 90 -2.94 12.95 -8.89
C GLN A 90 -1.63 12.16 -9.01
N ASP A 91 -0.50 12.81 -8.77
CA ASP A 91 0.81 12.16 -8.79
C ASP A 91 0.94 11.13 -7.67
N VAL A 92 0.46 11.45 -6.47
CA VAL A 92 0.43 10.52 -5.34
C VAL A 92 -0.41 9.30 -5.69
N LEU A 93 -1.61 9.48 -6.20
CA LEU A 93 -2.48 8.37 -6.56
C LEU A 93 -1.86 7.48 -7.64
N ASN A 94 -1.27 8.09 -8.65
CA ASN A 94 -0.61 7.35 -9.72
C ASN A 94 0.60 6.56 -9.21
N THR A 95 1.47 7.21 -8.44
CA THR A 95 2.69 6.58 -7.94
C THR A 95 2.38 5.42 -7.01
N GLN A 96 1.45 5.60 -6.08
CA GLN A 96 1.09 4.54 -5.14
C GLN A 96 0.35 3.40 -5.83
N LEU A 97 -0.45 3.70 -6.84
CA LEU A 97 -1.06 2.66 -7.66
C LEU A 97 -0.01 1.82 -8.38
N MET A 98 1.05 2.47 -8.90
CA MET A 98 2.14 1.75 -9.56
C MET A 98 2.93 0.87 -8.60
N VAL A 99 3.07 1.26 -7.32
CA VAL A 99 3.67 0.41 -6.28
C VAL A 99 2.86 -0.89 -6.15
N LEU A 100 1.55 -0.79 -6.01
CA LEU A 100 0.68 -1.95 -5.88
C LEU A 100 0.60 -2.77 -7.16
N ASN A 101 0.61 -2.13 -8.32
CA ASN A 101 0.62 -2.84 -9.59
C ASN A 101 1.90 -3.66 -9.78
N GLY A 102 3.05 -3.10 -9.41
CA GLY A 102 4.31 -3.83 -9.43
C GLY A 102 4.30 -5.03 -8.51
N LEU A 103 3.76 -4.86 -7.30
CA LEU A 103 3.64 -5.95 -6.33
C LEU A 103 2.74 -7.08 -6.85
N GLN A 104 1.53 -6.77 -7.32
CA GLN A 104 0.63 -7.80 -7.82
C GLN A 104 1.18 -8.51 -9.05
N SER A 105 1.86 -7.79 -9.92
CA SER A 105 2.51 -8.37 -11.10
C SER A 105 3.60 -9.37 -10.70
N SER A 106 4.43 -9.02 -9.72
CA SER A 106 5.47 -9.91 -9.21
C SER A 106 4.89 -11.14 -8.53
N LEU A 107 3.81 -10.97 -7.77
CA LEU A 107 3.11 -12.10 -7.13
C LEU A 107 2.54 -13.06 -8.17
N ARG A 108 1.88 -12.56 -9.19
CA ARG A 108 1.26 -13.39 -10.24
C ARG A 108 2.27 -14.13 -11.08
N ARG A 109 3.45 -13.55 -11.27
CA ARG A 109 4.53 -14.19 -12.05
C ARG A 109 5.34 -15.18 -11.24
N GLY A 110 5.03 -15.37 -9.96
CA GLY A 110 5.78 -16.22 -9.07
C GLY A 110 7.14 -15.65 -8.66
N GLY A 111 7.36 -14.34 -8.85
CA GLY A 111 8.64 -13.71 -8.58
C GLY A 111 8.98 -13.56 -7.11
N LEU A 112 8.01 -13.62 -6.21
CA LEU A 112 8.21 -13.46 -4.77
C LEU A 112 8.19 -14.77 -4.01
N PHE A 113 7.46 -15.75 -4.50
CA PHE A 113 7.26 -17.01 -3.82
C PHE A 113 7.70 -18.17 -4.72
N GLN A 114 8.05 -19.27 -4.09
CA GLN A 114 8.37 -20.51 -4.78
C GLN A 114 7.08 -21.20 -5.27
N GLU A 115 7.25 -22.33 -5.94
CA GLU A 115 6.16 -23.02 -6.64
C GLU A 115 4.96 -23.42 -5.80
N ASP A 116 5.13 -23.46 -4.47
CA ASP A 116 4.06 -23.87 -3.55
C ASP A 116 2.98 -22.81 -3.31
N PHE A 117 3.13 -21.64 -3.91
CA PHE A 117 2.21 -20.52 -3.71
C PHE A 117 1.38 -20.24 -4.94
N ILE A 118 0.11 -19.97 -4.68
CA ILE A 118 -0.83 -19.51 -5.69
C ILE A 118 -1.39 -18.17 -5.19
N VAL A 119 -1.33 -17.15 -6.05
CA VAL A 119 -1.93 -15.85 -5.76
C VAL A 119 -3.30 -15.79 -6.42
N ASP A 120 -4.30 -15.31 -5.68
CA ASP A 120 -5.64 -15.12 -6.22
C ASP A 120 -5.58 -14.16 -7.42
N VAL A 121 -6.38 -14.45 -8.44
CA VAL A 121 -6.38 -13.66 -9.67
C VAL A 121 -7.24 -12.40 -9.58
N ASP A 122 -8.17 -12.34 -8.63
CA ASP A 122 -9.11 -11.23 -8.49
C ASP A 122 -8.64 -10.26 -7.40
N LEU A 123 -7.64 -9.46 -7.75
CA LEU A 123 -7.09 -8.44 -6.86
C LEU A 123 -7.70 -7.08 -7.19
N THR A 124 -8.19 -6.39 -6.17
CA THR A 124 -8.78 -5.07 -6.32
C THR A 124 -8.11 -4.07 -5.39
N ALA A 125 -8.03 -2.83 -5.83
CA ALA A 125 -7.57 -1.72 -5.00
C ALA A 125 -8.69 -0.71 -4.83
N SER A 126 -8.85 -0.19 -3.62
CA SER A 126 -9.83 0.83 -3.29
C SER A 126 -9.13 2.11 -2.88
N LEU A 127 -9.68 3.23 -3.30
CA LEU A 127 -9.13 4.53 -2.94
C LEU A 127 -9.16 4.74 -1.44
N VAL A 128 -8.04 5.21 -0.88
CA VAL A 128 -7.91 5.58 0.52
C VAL A 128 -7.63 7.07 0.60
N GLU A 129 -8.39 7.76 1.43
CA GLU A 129 -8.16 9.18 1.69
C GLU A 129 -8.47 9.45 3.16
N GLU A 130 -7.46 9.78 3.92
CA GLU A 130 -7.55 9.98 5.37
C GLU A 130 -6.87 11.27 5.75
N ARG A 131 -7.52 12.03 6.64
CA ARG A 131 -6.94 13.27 7.14
C ARG A 131 -6.49 13.12 8.59
N PHE A 132 -5.19 13.28 8.77
CA PHE A 132 -4.57 13.48 10.08
C PHE A 132 -4.08 14.94 10.16
N GLU A 133 -2.83 15.19 10.58
CA GLU A 133 -2.25 16.53 10.39
C GLU A 133 -2.05 16.84 8.90
N ASN A 134 -1.74 15.80 8.13
CA ASN A 134 -1.62 15.88 6.69
C ASN A 134 -2.74 15.09 6.04
N LEU A 135 -3.10 15.47 4.82
CA LEU A 135 -3.99 14.67 4.00
C LEU A 135 -3.20 13.52 3.40
N LEU A 136 -3.64 12.29 3.66
CA LEU A 136 -3.04 11.08 3.11
C LEU A 136 -3.93 10.52 2.02
N SER A 137 -3.34 10.13 0.91
CA SER A 137 -4.06 9.52 -0.18
C SER A 137 -3.28 8.36 -0.77
N GLY A 138 -3.98 7.40 -1.35
CA GLY A 138 -3.40 6.21 -1.97
C GLY A 138 -4.42 5.11 -2.16
N TRP A 139 -3.95 3.87 -2.06
CA TRP A 139 -4.75 2.68 -2.36
C TRP A 139 -4.54 1.58 -1.32
#